data_7a87bc66e448852b53213e6d70551aec
#
_entry.id   7a87bc66e448852b53213e6d70551aec
#
_cell.length_a   1.000
_cell.length_b   1.000
_cell.length_c   1.000
_cell.angle_alpha   90.00
_cell.angle_beta   90.00
_cell.angle_gamma   90.00
#
_symmetry.space_group_name_H-M   'P 1'
#
loop_
_entity.id
_entity.type
_entity.pdbx_description
1 polymer ?
#
loop_
_entity_poly.entity_id
_entity_poly.type
_entity_poly.pdbx_seq_one_letter_code
_entity_poly.pdbx_strand_id
1 'polypeptide(L)'
;FIGAPLGAIIRKGGLGFPVIISVFVFIIFYILDNTGYRMSRLGTWTIWFGQGLAPAVLAPIAVFVTYKATNDSTVFNMEMYKMFFMKLLGLRIKRHVFGKEVIIEEPKYTEDAQRLEKLNSDIYIYNKVHELKKLPNFINVFFKYQPDNEIERISDELENVIEDLTNTRNKVILHNLNLYPILATKAHTRPFERQWLNILAAIIVPVGIVLYLRMWRFRIRLYRDLNTIKQSNANIISQIKEM
;
A
#
# COMPACT_ATOMS: atom_id res chain seq x y z
N PHE A 1 13.47 7.63 -29.95
CA PHE A 1 13.25 8.65 -28.91
C PHE A 1 12.62 8.10 -27.62
N ILE A 2 11.71 7.12 -27.67
CA ILE A 2 11.08 6.57 -26.45
C ILE A 2 11.99 5.52 -25.76
N GLY A 3 12.74 4.73 -26.51
CA GLY A 3 13.54 3.62 -25.97
C GLY A 3 14.69 4.04 -25.05
N ALA A 4 15.42 5.09 -25.40
CA ALA A 4 16.55 5.55 -24.58
C ALA A 4 16.12 6.10 -23.20
N PRO A 5 15.10 6.98 -23.07
CA PRO A 5 14.58 7.42 -21.80
C PRO A 5 13.97 6.28 -20.96
N LEU A 6 13.26 5.34 -21.59
CA LEU A 6 12.74 4.16 -20.91
C LEU A 6 13.85 3.28 -20.34
N GLY A 7 14.92 3.05 -21.11
CA GLY A 7 16.08 2.31 -20.62
C GLY A 7 16.78 2.97 -19.43
N ALA A 8 16.86 4.30 -19.41
CA ALA A 8 17.45 5.07 -18.31
C ALA A 8 16.62 4.99 -17.03
N ILE A 9 15.29 5.07 -17.14
CA ILE A 9 14.37 5.03 -15.97
C ILE A 9 14.37 3.65 -15.30
N ILE A 10 14.48 2.57 -16.09
CA ILE A 10 14.28 1.19 -15.60
C ILE A 10 15.57 0.54 -15.08
N ARG A 11 16.62 1.32 -14.87
CA ARG A 11 17.94 0.85 -14.39
C ARG A 11 17.90 -0.02 -13.12
N LYS A 12 16.84 0.07 -12.31
CA LYS A 12 16.65 -0.67 -11.05
C LYS A 12 15.75 -1.92 -11.16
N GLY A 13 15.13 -2.20 -12.31
CA GLY A 13 14.09 -3.23 -12.45
C GLY A 13 14.47 -4.51 -13.22
N GLY A 14 15.74 -4.69 -13.60
CA GLY A 14 16.17 -5.81 -14.45
C GLY A 14 15.83 -5.61 -15.93
N LEU A 15 16.45 -6.44 -16.80
CA LEU A 15 16.34 -6.30 -18.27
C LEU A 15 14.97 -6.66 -18.85
N GLY A 16 14.15 -7.45 -18.15
CA GLY A 16 12.89 -7.96 -18.69
C GLY A 16 11.80 -6.89 -18.85
N PHE A 17 11.71 -5.94 -17.95
CA PHE A 17 10.67 -4.92 -17.98
C PHE A 17 10.81 -3.90 -19.12
N PRO A 18 12.01 -3.37 -19.45
CA PRO A 18 12.22 -2.54 -20.64
C PRO A 18 11.83 -3.22 -21.93
N VAL A 19 12.12 -4.52 -22.06
CA VAL A 19 11.77 -5.29 -23.26
C VAL A 19 10.25 -5.38 -23.43
N ILE A 20 9.51 -5.70 -22.38
CA ILE A 20 8.04 -5.78 -22.43
C ILE A 20 7.43 -4.44 -22.84
N ILE A 21 7.89 -3.33 -22.23
CA ILE A 21 7.36 -2.00 -22.58
C ILE A 21 7.72 -1.63 -24.03
N SER A 22 8.94 -1.92 -24.50
CA SER A 22 9.33 -1.60 -25.88
C SER A 22 8.49 -2.37 -26.89
N VAL A 23 8.18 -3.64 -26.63
CA VAL A 23 7.26 -4.44 -27.46
C VAL A 23 5.86 -3.83 -27.45
N PHE A 24 5.36 -3.41 -26.29
CA PHE A 24 4.04 -2.78 -26.17
C PHE A 24 3.95 -1.45 -26.94
N VAL A 25 4.95 -0.59 -26.81
CA VAL A 25 5.04 0.67 -27.59
C VAL A 25 5.13 0.39 -29.08
N PHE A 26 5.89 -0.64 -29.48
CA PHE A 26 5.99 -1.06 -30.88
C PHE A 26 4.65 -1.55 -31.44
N ILE A 27 3.89 -2.32 -30.68
CA ILE A 27 2.55 -2.78 -31.09
C ILE A 27 1.62 -1.58 -31.31
N ILE A 28 1.62 -0.61 -30.40
CA ILE A 28 0.80 0.62 -30.53
C ILE A 28 1.22 1.39 -31.79
N PHE A 29 2.53 1.59 -31.98
CA PHE A 29 3.05 2.25 -33.18
C PHE A 29 2.56 1.55 -34.45
N TYR A 30 2.73 0.23 -34.51
CA TYR A 30 2.35 -0.58 -35.65
C TYR A 30 0.86 -0.50 -35.99
N ILE A 31 0.00 -0.54 -34.97
CA ILE A 31 -1.46 -0.39 -35.16
C ILE A 31 -1.81 0.98 -35.71
N LEU A 32 -1.24 2.05 -35.12
CA LEU A 32 -1.51 3.43 -35.57
C LEU A 32 -1.01 3.68 -36.98
N ASP A 33 0.20 3.26 -37.30
CA ASP A 33 0.84 3.43 -38.60
C ASP A 33 0.05 2.68 -39.70
N ASN A 34 -0.24 1.39 -39.43
CA ASN A 34 -0.99 0.57 -40.40
C ASN A 34 -2.43 1.09 -40.61
N THR A 35 -3.09 1.57 -39.52
CA THR A 35 -4.43 2.15 -39.64
C THR A 35 -4.40 3.47 -40.45
N GLY A 36 -3.46 4.34 -40.14
CA GLY A 36 -3.26 5.59 -40.86
C GLY A 36 -2.97 5.38 -42.38
N TYR A 37 -2.08 4.43 -42.69
CA TYR A 37 -1.76 4.03 -44.05
C TYR A 37 -2.99 3.49 -44.79
N ARG A 38 -3.75 2.56 -44.19
CA ARG A 38 -4.95 1.97 -44.82
C ARG A 38 -6.03 3.01 -45.09
N MET A 39 -6.31 3.89 -44.11
CA MET A 39 -7.34 4.93 -44.25
C MET A 39 -6.98 5.98 -45.33
N SER A 40 -5.70 6.33 -45.43
CA SER A 40 -5.21 7.21 -46.49
C SER A 40 -5.33 6.57 -47.87
N ARG A 41 -5.04 5.27 -47.98
CA ARG A 41 -5.13 4.54 -49.25
C ARG A 41 -6.57 4.34 -49.72
N LEU A 42 -7.52 4.23 -48.77
CA LEU A 42 -8.96 4.17 -49.08
C LEU A 42 -9.56 5.53 -49.43
N GLY A 43 -8.77 6.61 -49.42
CA GLY A 43 -9.23 7.96 -49.72
C GLY A 43 -10.12 8.61 -48.64
N THR A 44 -10.29 7.96 -47.51
CA THR A 44 -11.09 8.50 -46.38
C THR A 44 -10.34 9.57 -45.59
N TRP A 45 -9.00 9.49 -45.55
CA TRP A 45 -8.13 10.45 -44.88
C TRP A 45 -7.11 11.02 -45.85
N THR A 46 -6.72 12.28 -45.62
CA THR A 46 -5.61 12.87 -46.36
C THR A 46 -4.30 12.15 -46.02
N ILE A 47 -3.40 12.04 -47.00
CA ILE A 47 -2.10 11.35 -46.85
C ILE A 47 -1.32 11.91 -45.67
N TRP A 48 -1.31 13.22 -45.48
CA TRP A 48 -0.63 13.89 -44.37
C TRP A 48 -1.18 13.50 -43.02
N PHE A 49 -2.50 13.40 -42.90
CA PHE A 49 -3.15 13.01 -41.63
C PHE A 49 -2.90 11.53 -41.30
N GLY A 50 -3.01 10.66 -42.31
CA GLY A 50 -2.78 9.23 -42.07
C GLY A 50 -1.35 8.88 -41.67
N GLN A 51 -0.35 9.48 -42.40
CA GLN A 51 1.06 9.25 -42.05
C GLN A 51 1.49 10.00 -40.78
N GLY A 52 0.84 11.13 -40.47
CA GLY A 52 1.10 11.92 -39.27
C GLY A 52 0.50 11.34 -37.99
N LEU A 53 -0.43 10.38 -38.06
CA LEU A 53 -1.17 9.87 -36.92
C LEU A 53 -0.26 9.22 -35.85
N ALA A 54 0.61 8.29 -36.26
CA ALA A 54 1.50 7.60 -35.36
C ALA A 54 2.48 8.54 -34.64
N PRO A 55 3.22 9.43 -35.34
CA PRO A 55 4.07 10.41 -34.67
C PRO A 55 3.28 11.41 -33.81
N ALA A 56 2.09 11.85 -34.25
CA ALA A 56 1.28 12.78 -33.46
C ALA A 56 0.83 12.22 -32.12
N VAL A 57 0.53 10.93 -32.03
CA VAL A 57 0.14 10.27 -30.82
C VAL A 57 1.38 9.93 -29.95
N LEU A 58 2.46 9.49 -30.58
CA LEU A 58 3.64 9.04 -29.82
C LEU A 58 4.58 10.18 -29.40
N ALA A 59 4.58 11.33 -30.10
CA ALA A 59 5.43 12.46 -29.74
C ALA A 59 5.14 13.02 -28.35
N PRO A 60 3.88 13.30 -27.95
CA PRO A 60 3.57 13.73 -26.58
C PRO A 60 4.02 12.72 -25.53
N ILE A 61 3.85 11.42 -25.81
CA ILE A 61 4.29 10.34 -24.92
C ILE A 61 5.81 10.33 -24.80
N ALA A 62 6.53 10.48 -25.92
CA ALA A 62 7.98 10.56 -25.94
C ALA A 62 8.50 11.75 -25.13
N VAL A 63 7.91 12.93 -25.29
CA VAL A 63 8.27 14.14 -24.55
C VAL A 63 8.02 13.92 -23.03
N PHE A 64 6.85 13.37 -22.67
CA PHE A 64 6.53 13.08 -21.28
C PHE A 64 7.51 12.10 -20.64
N VAL A 65 7.82 10.98 -21.33
CA VAL A 65 8.76 9.97 -20.83
C VAL A 65 10.17 10.55 -20.72
N THR A 66 10.61 11.34 -21.69
CA THR A 66 11.93 12.00 -21.66
C THR A 66 12.01 12.99 -20.48
N TYR A 67 11.00 13.84 -20.30
CA TYR A 67 10.93 14.78 -19.17
C TYR A 67 11.00 14.04 -17.83
N LYS A 68 10.28 12.93 -17.69
CA LYS A 68 10.29 12.12 -16.48
C LYS A 68 11.62 11.37 -16.27
N ALA A 69 12.29 10.98 -17.34
CA ALA A 69 13.61 10.35 -17.28
C ALA A 69 14.70 11.31 -16.79
N THR A 70 14.65 12.58 -17.24
CA THR A 70 15.62 13.60 -16.83
C THR A 70 15.44 14.07 -15.40
N ASN A 71 14.22 14.02 -14.87
CA ASN A 71 13.90 14.49 -13.51
C ASN A 71 13.93 13.38 -12.44
N ASP A 72 14.65 12.28 -12.64
CA ASP A 72 14.79 11.14 -11.70
C ASP A 72 13.47 10.71 -11.03
N SER A 73 12.38 10.81 -11.77
CA SER A 73 11.06 10.57 -11.19
C SER A 73 10.81 9.09 -10.92
N THR A 74 10.27 8.80 -9.75
CA THR A 74 9.89 7.46 -9.28
C THR A 74 8.66 6.89 -10.00
N VAL A 75 8.22 7.48 -11.13
CA VAL A 75 6.99 7.09 -11.85
C VAL A 75 7.00 5.62 -12.29
N PHE A 76 8.18 5.05 -12.55
CA PHE A 76 8.32 3.64 -12.91
C PHE A 76 8.85 2.77 -11.76
N ASN A 77 8.73 3.23 -10.52
CA ASN A 77 9.03 2.39 -9.38
C ASN A 77 7.95 1.32 -9.21
N MET A 78 8.25 0.11 -9.69
CA MET A 78 7.35 -1.04 -9.62
C MET A 78 6.90 -1.34 -8.18
N GLU A 79 7.74 -1.04 -7.18
CA GLU A 79 7.39 -1.22 -5.77
C GLU A 79 6.26 -0.29 -5.34
N MET A 80 6.21 0.94 -5.85
CA MET A 80 5.13 1.88 -5.55
C MET A 80 3.81 1.36 -6.11
N TYR A 81 3.78 0.87 -7.35
CA TYR A 81 2.58 0.27 -7.95
C TYR A 81 2.17 -1.00 -7.21
N LYS A 82 3.13 -1.86 -6.89
CA LYS A 82 2.89 -3.06 -6.08
C LYS A 82 2.29 -2.70 -4.72
N MET A 83 2.84 -1.71 -4.01
CA MET A 83 2.30 -1.23 -2.74
C MET A 83 0.89 -0.63 -2.90
N PHE A 84 0.66 0.13 -3.98
CA PHE A 84 -0.66 0.68 -4.28
C PHE A 84 -1.69 -0.45 -4.49
N PHE A 85 -1.37 -1.45 -5.33
CA PHE A 85 -2.25 -2.61 -5.54
C PHE A 85 -2.41 -3.44 -4.27
N MET A 86 -1.35 -3.65 -3.49
CA MET A 86 -1.44 -4.35 -2.21
C MET A 86 -2.34 -3.60 -1.22
N LYS A 87 -2.24 -2.27 -1.14
CA LYS A 87 -3.14 -1.43 -0.34
C LYS A 87 -4.58 -1.49 -0.87
N LEU A 88 -4.76 -1.43 -2.18
CA LEU A 88 -6.08 -1.51 -2.82
C LEU A 88 -6.76 -2.85 -2.54
N LEU A 89 -6.03 -3.95 -2.66
CA LEU A 89 -6.51 -5.32 -2.39
C LEU A 89 -6.53 -5.67 -0.90
N GLY A 90 -6.01 -4.79 -0.04
CA GLY A 90 -5.92 -5.04 1.40
C GLY A 90 -4.96 -6.18 1.76
N LEU A 91 -3.90 -6.40 0.98
CA LEU A 91 -2.89 -7.42 1.26
C LEU A 91 -1.94 -6.94 2.37
N ARG A 92 -1.45 -7.90 3.16
CA ARG A 92 -0.49 -7.60 4.25
C ARG A 92 0.87 -7.21 3.68
N ILE A 93 1.43 -6.13 4.22
CA ILE A 93 2.84 -5.79 4.07
C ILE A 93 3.57 -6.42 5.25
N LYS A 94 4.58 -7.25 4.98
CA LYS A 94 5.40 -7.83 6.05
C LYS A 94 6.31 -6.75 6.63
N ARG A 95 6.43 -6.75 7.94
CA ARG A 95 7.43 -5.94 8.64
C ARG A 95 8.80 -6.60 8.50
N HIS A 96 9.81 -5.80 8.24
CA HIS A 96 11.21 -6.21 8.30
C HIS A 96 11.91 -5.31 9.32
N VAL A 97 12.20 -5.88 10.49
CA VAL A 97 12.97 -5.23 11.52
C VAL A 97 14.40 -5.78 11.44
N PHE A 98 15.35 -4.89 11.27
CA PHE A 98 16.78 -5.23 11.33
C PHE A 98 17.32 -4.72 12.66
N GLY A 99 18.16 -5.53 13.32
CA GLY A 99 18.90 -5.06 14.50
C GLY A 99 19.79 -3.87 14.11
N LYS A 100 19.86 -2.86 14.95
CA LYS A 100 20.75 -1.71 14.73
C LYS A 100 22.22 -2.19 14.87
N GLU A 101 23.08 -1.76 13.95
CA GLU A 101 24.53 -2.07 14.00
C GLU A 101 25.22 -1.42 15.19
N VAL A 102 24.75 -0.22 15.58
CA VAL A 102 25.26 0.50 16.75
C VAL A 102 24.12 0.65 17.75
N ILE A 103 24.26 0.04 18.90
CA ILE A 103 23.32 0.13 20.02
C ILE A 103 23.90 1.16 20.99
N ILE A 104 23.21 2.30 21.15
CA ILE A 104 23.60 3.39 22.05
C ILE A 104 23.06 3.13 23.45
N GLU A 105 21.82 2.64 23.54
CA GLU A 105 21.15 2.31 24.80
C GLU A 105 20.51 0.92 24.70
N GLU A 106 20.64 0.13 25.76
CA GLU A 106 19.95 -1.17 25.84
C GLU A 106 18.47 -0.96 26.21
N PRO A 107 17.55 -1.81 25.69
CA PRO A 107 16.14 -1.72 26.02
C PRO A 107 15.91 -1.88 27.53
N LYS A 108 14.93 -1.14 28.04
CA LYS A 108 14.48 -1.30 29.44
C LYS A 108 13.45 -2.44 29.52
N TYR A 109 13.92 -3.66 29.44
CA TYR A 109 13.08 -4.86 29.32
C TYR A 109 11.90 -4.94 30.31
N THR A 110 12.12 -4.53 31.57
CA THR A 110 11.06 -4.55 32.59
C THR A 110 9.95 -3.53 32.31
N GLU A 111 10.32 -2.33 31.87
CA GLU A 111 9.39 -1.27 31.51
C GLU A 111 8.64 -1.63 30.22
N ASP A 112 9.35 -2.14 29.23
CA ASP A 112 8.75 -2.57 27.95
C ASP A 112 7.81 -3.75 28.15
N ALA A 113 8.11 -4.71 29.03
CA ALA A 113 7.20 -5.79 29.36
C ALA A 113 5.90 -5.29 29.98
N GLN A 114 5.95 -4.31 30.90
CA GLN A 114 4.76 -3.69 31.47
C GLN A 114 3.93 -2.94 30.43
N ARG A 115 4.59 -2.22 29.51
CA ARG A 115 3.92 -1.54 28.38
C ARG A 115 3.20 -2.56 27.46
N LEU A 116 3.84 -3.69 27.15
CA LEU A 116 3.24 -4.77 26.37
C LEU A 116 2.05 -5.43 27.08
N GLU A 117 2.12 -5.61 28.40
CA GLU A 117 0.99 -6.13 29.22
C GLU A 117 -0.20 -5.15 29.18
N LYS A 118 0.06 -3.84 29.30
CA LYS A 118 -0.95 -2.81 29.20
C LYS A 118 -1.58 -2.78 27.80
N LEU A 119 -0.76 -2.84 26.74
CA LEU A 119 -1.24 -2.93 25.36
C LEU A 119 -2.14 -4.15 25.13
N ASN A 120 -1.82 -5.29 25.71
CA ASN A 120 -2.67 -6.48 25.62
C ASN A 120 -4.04 -6.28 26.27
N SER A 121 -4.12 -5.56 27.39
CA SER A 121 -5.40 -5.20 28.02
C SER A 121 -6.18 -4.19 27.18
N ASP A 122 -5.52 -3.17 26.65
CA ASP A 122 -6.15 -2.17 25.77
C ASP A 122 -6.71 -2.83 24.50
N ILE A 123 -5.96 -3.72 23.86
CA ILE A 123 -6.41 -4.48 22.69
C ILE A 123 -7.62 -5.36 23.03
N TYR A 124 -7.64 -5.98 24.21
CA TYR A 124 -8.76 -6.79 24.63
C TYR A 124 -10.03 -5.95 24.80
N ILE A 125 -9.94 -4.79 25.48
CA ILE A 125 -11.05 -3.86 25.69
C ILE A 125 -11.54 -3.35 24.34
N TYR A 126 -10.64 -2.90 23.47
CA TYR A 126 -10.96 -2.39 22.12
C TYR A 126 -11.73 -3.44 21.31
N ASN A 127 -11.25 -4.68 21.25
CA ASN A 127 -11.93 -5.76 20.53
C ASN A 127 -13.34 -6.06 21.06
N LYS A 128 -13.54 -5.91 22.38
CA LYS A 128 -14.82 -6.13 23.03
C LYS A 128 -15.82 -4.99 22.76
N VAL A 129 -15.35 -3.74 22.78
CA VAL A 129 -16.19 -2.54 22.57
C VAL A 129 -16.58 -2.39 21.11
N HIS A 130 -15.62 -2.55 20.19
CA HIS A 130 -15.85 -2.25 18.77
C HIS A 130 -16.45 -3.42 17.98
N GLU A 131 -16.55 -4.63 18.56
CA GLU A 131 -17.12 -5.82 17.91
C GLU A 131 -16.71 -5.96 16.42
N LEU A 132 -15.41 -5.93 16.15
CA LEU A 132 -14.85 -5.84 14.79
C LEU A 132 -15.31 -6.93 13.81
N LYS A 133 -15.78 -8.06 14.33
CA LYS A 133 -16.33 -9.16 13.50
C LYS A 133 -17.72 -8.87 12.94
N LYS A 134 -18.49 -8.02 13.61
CA LYS A 134 -19.83 -7.65 13.15
C LYS A 134 -19.78 -6.73 11.94
N LEU A 135 -20.82 -6.80 11.13
CA LEU A 135 -21.00 -5.87 10.02
C LEU A 135 -21.06 -4.44 10.53
N PRO A 136 -20.30 -3.51 9.96
CA PRO A 136 -20.36 -2.10 10.37
C PRO A 136 -21.72 -1.50 10.01
N ASN A 137 -22.13 -0.48 10.75
CA ASN A 137 -23.33 0.25 10.40
C ASN A 137 -23.10 1.06 9.11
N PHE A 138 -23.93 0.81 8.08
CA PHE A 138 -23.85 1.45 6.78
C PHE A 138 -23.86 2.99 6.87
N ILE A 139 -24.72 3.54 7.73
CA ILE A 139 -24.83 4.99 7.93
C ILE A 139 -23.52 5.57 8.48
N ASN A 140 -22.90 4.88 9.44
CA ASN A 140 -21.64 5.34 10.04
C ASN A 140 -20.48 5.28 9.03
N VAL A 141 -20.45 4.27 8.17
CA VAL A 141 -19.38 4.11 7.16
C VAL A 141 -19.43 5.21 6.09
N PHE A 142 -20.61 5.58 5.60
CA PHE A 142 -20.75 6.48 4.45
C PHE A 142 -21.14 7.91 4.79
N PHE A 143 -21.92 8.11 5.85
CA PHE A 143 -22.52 9.42 6.16
C PHE A 143 -22.01 10.06 7.45
N LYS A 144 -21.69 9.25 8.49
CA LYS A 144 -21.26 9.76 9.79
C LYS A 144 -19.87 9.25 10.11
N TYR A 145 -18.86 9.98 9.64
CA TYR A 145 -17.48 9.66 9.96
C TYR A 145 -17.20 9.96 11.44
N GLN A 146 -16.64 8.96 12.13
CA GLN A 146 -16.04 9.11 13.45
C GLN A 146 -14.58 8.62 13.36
N PRO A 147 -13.59 9.45 13.70
CA PRO A 147 -12.20 9.01 13.78
C PRO A 147 -12.07 8.02 14.93
N ASP A 148 -11.29 6.97 14.70
CA ASP A 148 -10.98 5.98 15.73
C ASP A 148 -9.61 6.31 16.33
N ASN A 149 -9.61 7.22 17.31
CA ASN A 149 -8.41 7.68 17.96
C ASN A 149 -7.82 6.61 18.90
N GLU A 150 -8.65 5.65 19.34
CA GLU A 150 -8.20 4.58 20.25
C GLU A 150 -7.26 3.62 19.56
N ILE A 151 -7.58 3.20 18.34
CA ILE A 151 -6.69 2.33 17.56
C ILE A 151 -5.42 3.06 17.10
N GLU A 152 -5.50 4.39 16.83
CA GLU A 152 -4.31 5.19 16.53
C GLU A 152 -3.38 5.21 17.74
N ARG A 153 -3.89 5.47 18.95
CA ARG A 153 -3.11 5.44 20.20
C ARG A 153 -2.46 4.07 20.45
N ILE A 154 -3.21 2.97 20.28
CA ILE A 154 -2.69 1.61 20.41
C ILE A 154 -1.57 1.35 19.41
N SER A 155 -1.73 1.82 18.18
CA SER A 155 -0.73 1.68 17.12
C SER A 155 0.55 2.46 17.44
N ASP A 156 0.43 3.69 17.88
CA ASP A 156 1.56 4.56 18.20
C ASP A 156 2.36 4.02 19.40
N GLU A 157 1.66 3.58 20.46
CA GLU A 157 2.31 2.99 21.63
C GLU A 157 3.02 1.67 21.26
N LEU A 158 2.41 0.85 20.39
CA LEU A 158 3.04 -0.36 19.89
C LEU A 158 4.31 -0.05 19.08
N GLU A 159 4.28 0.97 18.21
CA GLU A 159 5.47 1.35 17.42
C GLU A 159 6.60 1.86 18.33
N ASN A 160 6.27 2.64 19.36
CA ASN A 160 7.25 3.11 20.35
C ASN A 160 7.95 1.92 21.07
N VAL A 161 7.18 0.94 21.53
CA VAL A 161 7.75 -0.25 22.18
C VAL A 161 8.57 -1.09 21.20
N ILE A 162 8.13 -1.19 19.93
CA ILE A 162 8.91 -1.89 18.89
C ILE A 162 10.23 -1.17 18.65
N GLU A 163 10.23 0.17 18.60
CA GLU A 163 11.43 0.97 18.39
C GLU A 163 12.44 0.76 19.55
N ASP A 164 11.96 0.78 20.80
CA ASP A 164 12.79 0.52 21.98
C ASP A 164 13.39 -0.90 21.92
N LEU A 165 12.57 -1.91 21.65
CA LEU A 165 13.00 -3.31 21.57
C LEU A 165 13.88 -3.62 20.33
N THR A 166 13.92 -2.79 19.30
CA THR A 166 14.86 -2.97 18.17
C THR A 166 16.32 -2.80 18.59
N ASN A 167 16.57 -2.15 19.73
CA ASN A 167 17.91 -2.01 20.30
C ASN A 167 18.42 -3.28 20.99
N THR A 168 17.60 -4.35 21.07
CA THR A 168 18.01 -5.63 21.67
C THR A 168 19.03 -6.38 20.80
N ARG A 169 19.93 -7.12 21.48
CA ARG A 169 20.82 -8.09 20.84
C ARG A 169 20.19 -9.50 20.75
N ASN A 170 19.06 -9.71 21.42
CA ASN A 170 18.39 -11.00 21.46
C ASN A 170 17.70 -11.30 20.12
N LYS A 171 18.20 -12.29 19.38
CA LYS A 171 17.68 -12.71 18.07
C LYS A 171 16.25 -13.23 18.14
N VAL A 172 15.83 -13.81 19.28
CA VAL A 172 14.47 -14.35 19.46
C VAL A 172 13.47 -13.18 19.55
N ILE A 173 13.81 -12.13 20.32
CA ILE A 173 12.98 -10.93 20.40
C ILE A 173 12.90 -10.26 19.01
N LEU A 174 14.02 -10.07 18.31
CA LEU A 174 14.03 -9.52 16.97
C LEU A 174 13.19 -10.34 15.97
N HIS A 175 13.21 -11.68 16.10
CA HIS A 175 12.34 -12.54 15.29
C HIS A 175 10.86 -12.29 15.58
N ASN A 176 10.48 -12.21 16.85
CA ASN A 176 9.12 -11.92 17.25
C ASN A 176 8.66 -10.52 16.80
N LEU A 177 9.55 -9.51 16.80
CA LEU A 177 9.24 -8.18 16.28
C LEU A 177 8.88 -8.20 14.78
N ASN A 178 9.47 -9.09 14.00
CA ASN A 178 9.12 -9.25 12.58
C ASN A 178 7.73 -9.88 12.36
N LEU A 179 7.14 -10.50 13.37
CA LEU A 179 5.81 -11.08 13.29
C LEU A 179 4.70 -10.03 13.45
N TYR A 180 5.03 -8.83 13.97
CA TYR A 180 4.03 -7.77 14.13
C TYR A 180 3.50 -7.29 12.79
N PRO A 181 2.17 -7.31 12.59
CA PRO A 181 1.56 -6.72 11.43
C PRO A 181 1.62 -5.19 11.50
N ILE A 182 1.68 -4.54 10.34
CA ILE A 182 1.49 -3.10 10.24
C ILE A 182 -0.01 -2.84 10.30
N LEU A 183 -0.46 -2.10 11.32
CA LEU A 183 -1.87 -1.77 11.48
C LEU A 183 -2.34 -0.75 10.44
N ALA A 184 -3.52 -1.01 9.86
CA ALA A 184 -4.18 -0.08 8.94
C ALA A 184 -5.26 0.70 9.73
N THR A 185 -4.84 1.65 10.54
CA THR A 185 -5.68 2.36 11.52
C THR A 185 -6.84 3.14 10.91
N LYS A 186 -6.71 3.63 9.68
CA LYS A 186 -7.75 4.44 8.99
C LYS A 186 -8.63 3.65 8.04
N ALA A 187 -8.15 2.48 7.55
CA ALA A 187 -8.80 1.75 6.47
C ALA A 187 -10.12 1.08 6.88
N HIS A 188 -10.38 0.91 8.18
CA HIS A 188 -11.59 0.25 8.70
C HIS A 188 -12.73 1.23 9.05
N THR A 189 -12.48 2.55 9.02
CA THR A 189 -13.46 3.58 9.42
C THR A 189 -14.20 4.19 8.24
N ARG A 190 -13.53 4.42 7.11
CA ARG A 190 -14.11 5.07 5.92
C ARG A 190 -13.46 4.58 4.62
N PRO A 191 -14.23 4.52 3.50
CA PRO A 191 -13.67 4.17 2.19
C PRO A 191 -12.71 5.23 1.63
N PHE A 192 -13.06 6.50 1.71
CA PHE A 192 -12.30 7.64 1.19
C PHE A 192 -12.09 8.71 2.26
N GLU A 193 -11.02 9.48 2.13
CA GLU A 193 -10.76 10.61 3.05
C GLU A 193 -11.80 11.73 2.92
N ARG A 194 -12.24 12.03 1.70
CA ARG A 194 -13.22 13.08 1.42
C ARG A 194 -14.64 12.56 1.59
N GLN A 195 -15.42 13.20 2.46
CA GLN A 195 -16.77 12.75 2.80
C GLN A 195 -17.74 12.73 1.60
N TRP A 196 -17.66 13.70 0.70
CA TRP A 196 -18.52 13.75 -0.47
C TRP A 196 -18.33 12.52 -1.39
N LEU A 197 -17.09 11.95 -1.48
CA LEU A 197 -16.84 10.72 -2.22
C LEU A 197 -17.50 9.50 -1.58
N ASN A 198 -17.59 9.47 -0.25
CA ASN A 198 -18.27 8.40 0.47
C ASN A 198 -19.78 8.44 0.21
N ILE A 199 -20.38 9.64 0.21
CA ILE A 199 -21.80 9.83 -0.10
C ILE A 199 -22.08 9.44 -1.56
N LEU A 200 -21.25 9.89 -2.50
CA LEU A 200 -21.39 9.55 -3.91
C LEU A 200 -21.26 8.03 -4.13
N ALA A 201 -20.31 7.39 -3.46
CA ALA A 201 -20.13 5.94 -3.51
C ALA A 201 -21.34 5.18 -2.92
N ALA A 202 -21.99 5.72 -1.90
CA ALA A 202 -23.20 5.12 -1.33
C ALA A 202 -24.40 5.19 -2.31
N ILE A 203 -24.50 6.27 -3.11
CA ILE A 203 -25.57 6.47 -4.09
C ILE A 203 -25.40 5.52 -5.28
N ILE A 204 -24.17 5.27 -5.71
CA ILE A 204 -23.87 4.34 -6.80
C ILE A 204 -23.87 2.90 -6.23
N VAL A 205 -25.06 2.28 -6.23
CA VAL A 205 -25.33 1.00 -5.55
C VAL A 205 -24.24 -0.08 -5.75
N PRO A 206 -23.80 -0.43 -6.97
CA PRO A 206 -22.78 -1.49 -7.11
C PRO A 206 -21.45 -1.12 -6.47
N VAL A 207 -21.03 0.14 -6.54
CA VAL A 207 -19.79 0.63 -5.94
C VAL A 207 -19.92 0.67 -4.42
N GLY A 208 -21.05 1.14 -3.90
CA GLY A 208 -21.34 1.18 -2.46
C GLY A 208 -21.26 -0.19 -1.81
N ILE A 209 -21.85 -1.23 -2.43
CA ILE A 209 -21.80 -2.60 -1.92
C ILE A 209 -20.37 -3.13 -1.88
N VAL A 210 -19.59 -2.96 -2.95
CA VAL A 210 -18.20 -3.42 -3.02
C VAL A 210 -17.35 -2.74 -1.94
N LEU A 211 -17.49 -1.42 -1.78
CA LEU A 211 -16.76 -0.68 -0.75
C LEU A 211 -17.20 -1.06 0.68
N TYR A 212 -18.48 -1.30 0.90
CA TYR A 212 -18.99 -1.76 2.18
C TYR A 212 -18.42 -3.13 2.58
N LEU A 213 -18.42 -4.10 1.66
CA LEU A 213 -17.82 -5.41 1.88
C LEU A 213 -16.31 -5.31 2.10
N ARG A 214 -15.65 -4.39 1.38
CA ARG A 214 -14.23 -4.10 1.59
C ARG A 214 -13.97 -3.56 3.00
N MET A 215 -14.79 -2.64 3.50
CA MET A 215 -14.69 -2.10 4.87
C MET A 215 -14.85 -3.21 5.92
N TRP A 216 -15.84 -4.06 5.76
CA TRP A 216 -16.03 -5.21 6.64
C TRP A 216 -14.82 -6.14 6.63
N ARG A 217 -14.26 -6.41 5.45
CA ARG A 217 -13.02 -7.20 5.35
C ARG A 217 -11.84 -6.55 6.08
N PHE A 218 -11.70 -5.22 6.04
CA PHE A 218 -10.69 -4.51 6.80
C PHE A 218 -10.90 -4.61 8.31
N ARG A 219 -12.13 -4.57 8.80
CA ARG A 219 -12.46 -4.78 10.22
C ARG A 219 -12.07 -6.19 10.70
N ILE A 220 -12.42 -7.22 9.93
CA ILE A 220 -12.04 -8.61 10.24
C ILE A 220 -10.51 -8.75 10.22
N ARG A 221 -9.84 -8.09 9.30
CA ARG A 221 -8.39 -8.09 9.22
C ARG A 221 -7.77 -7.41 10.45
N LEU A 222 -8.26 -6.25 10.83
CA LEU A 222 -7.81 -5.54 12.03
C LEU A 222 -7.95 -6.43 13.27
N TYR A 223 -9.09 -7.11 13.44
CA TYR A 223 -9.28 -8.07 14.51
C TYR A 223 -8.20 -9.16 14.54
N ARG A 224 -7.88 -9.74 13.38
CA ARG A 224 -6.83 -10.78 13.28
C ARG A 224 -5.44 -10.22 13.57
N ASP A 225 -5.16 -9.01 13.09
CA ASP A 225 -3.88 -8.36 13.29
C ASP A 225 -3.67 -8.02 14.78
N LEU A 226 -4.70 -7.53 15.48
CA LEU A 226 -4.67 -7.29 16.92
C LEU A 226 -4.47 -8.58 17.73
N ASN A 227 -5.08 -9.68 17.34
CA ASN A 227 -4.83 -10.98 18.00
C ASN A 227 -3.42 -11.50 17.75
N THR A 228 -2.85 -11.29 16.55
CA THR A 228 -1.45 -11.63 16.26
C THR A 228 -0.51 -10.80 17.14
N ILE A 229 -0.77 -9.48 17.28
CA ILE A 229 0.00 -8.60 18.17
C ILE A 229 -0.04 -9.12 19.60
N LYS A 230 -1.23 -9.42 20.12
CA LYS A 230 -1.40 -9.95 21.48
C LYS A 230 -0.59 -11.23 21.71
N GLN A 231 -0.56 -12.12 20.72
CA GLN A 231 0.22 -13.36 20.80
C GLN A 231 1.73 -13.09 20.75
N SER A 232 2.18 -12.19 19.86
CA SER A 232 3.59 -11.80 19.79
C SER A 232 4.04 -11.08 21.08
N ASN A 233 3.20 -10.22 21.66
CA ASN A 233 3.46 -9.58 22.96
C ASN A 233 3.67 -10.64 24.05
N ALA A 234 2.79 -11.64 24.14
CA ALA A 234 2.91 -12.69 25.12
C ALA A 234 4.22 -13.48 24.99
N ASN A 235 4.64 -13.77 23.75
CA ASN A 235 5.91 -14.44 23.47
C ASN A 235 7.12 -13.59 23.89
N ILE A 236 7.08 -12.27 23.61
CA ILE A 236 8.18 -11.37 24.01
C ILE A 236 8.25 -11.22 25.52
N ILE A 237 7.11 -11.06 26.19
CA ILE A 237 7.04 -10.98 27.65
C ILE A 237 7.61 -12.24 28.31
N SER A 238 7.29 -13.44 27.78
CA SER A 238 7.85 -14.69 28.30
C SER A 238 9.37 -14.73 28.15
N GLN A 239 9.89 -14.30 27.00
CA GLN A 239 11.33 -14.26 26.76
C GLN A 239 12.07 -13.23 27.65
N ILE A 240 11.44 -12.08 27.93
CA ILE A 240 12.01 -11.09 28.86
C ILE A 240 12.05 -11.64 30.29
N LYS A 241 11.03 -12.40 30.71
CA LYS A 241 10.99 -13.00 32.05
C LYS A 241 11.98 -14.17 32.24
N GLU A 242 12.45 -14.78 31.16
CA GLU A 242 13.46 -15.85 31.15
C GLU A 242 14.91 -15.30 31.12
N MET A 243 15.10 -14.02 30.86
CA MET A 243 16.42 -13.34 30.85
C MET A 243 16.83 -12.87 32.23
#